data_e8a80347935474da02c4c36bfef4c199
#
_entry.id   e8a80347935474da02c4c36bfef4c199
#
_cell.length_a   1.000
_cell.length_b   1.000
_cell.length_c   1.000
_cell.angle_alpha   90.00
_cell.angle_beta   90.00
_cell.angle_gamma   90.00
#
_symmetry.space_group_name_H-M   'P 1'
#
loop_
_entity.id
_entity.type
_entity.pdbx_description
1 polymer ?
#
loop_
_entity_poly.entity_id
_entity_poly.type
_entity_poly.pdbx_seq_one_letter_code
_entity_poly.pdbx_strand_id
1 'polypeptide(L)'
;MRAVLSDSWFYWAIAICIGLPVGLVLLTEWQHALRRRGSVLLWPVTLLRNYLLPLAALLMLMLGATQMPERSTPVRIVSTLAAVSVLMLILAGIKAALFQSAPDNSWRRRIPSIFIDVVRFGLIAVGTGLILAYIWGAHVGGLFTALGITSIVIGLTLQNSVGQIISGLLMLFEQPFRLGDWIATKAAVGRVVEVNWRAVHLQTTEGLQITPNSVLAEESFTNLSRPVGRFSLEVTSIFGVEDHPDQVCAMLAGVASRLPQLRPGAQPEAIPKGAMKYRTSVPLRSPGDDTAAEATFLRWIWYAARRAGLHLDEADDFFTDPQSVAGAIREVVTPVLRLTKPQQQEMVPFATRECYGAGELILGAGDVPDALSFIVAGYVVLTAHRDGDVQTEAATLERGSFLGQSALIRRPVTGSYYALDEVTLLRVEREPIEEVVQQNPLLLKEFGRAIESRREMVARALADSGDADEDTKTGA
;
A
#
# COMPACT_ATOMS: atom_id res chain seq x y z
N MET A 1 -12.01 -15.24 -84.33
CA MET A 1 -12.41 -14.51 -83.14
C MET A 1 -13.07 -15.40 -82.05
N ARG A 2 -13.92 -16.37 -82.40
CA ARG A 2 -14.51 -17.29 -81.40
C ARG A 2 -13.52 -18.31 -80.84
N ALA A 3 -12.46 -18.73 -81.54
CA ALA A 3 -11.44 -19.66 -81.08
C ALA A 3 -10.49 -19.07 -80.00
N VAL A 4 -10.29 -17.75 -79.95
CA VAL A 4 -9.45 -17.07 -78.98
C VAL A 4 -10.18 -16.86 -77.65
N LEU A 5 -11.52 -16.82 -77.67
CA LEU A 5 -12.37 -16.65 -76.48
C LEU A 5 -12.60 -17.97 -75.73
N SER A 6 -12.24 -19.12 -76.30
CA SER A 6 -12.40 -20.43 -75.69
C SER A 6 -11.16 -20.93 -74.95
N ASP A 7 -10.03 -20.28 -75.08
CA ASP A 7 -8.80 -20.71 -74.45
C ASP A 7 -8.65 -20.13 -73.04
N SER A 8 -8.33 -21.00 -72.11
CA SER A 8 -8.20 -20.68 -70.67
C SER A 8 -7.21 -19.54 -70.37
N TRP A 9 -6.18 -19.40 -71.20
CA TRP A 9 -5.15 -18.32 -71.04
C TRP A 9 -5.72 -16.92 -71.18
N PHE A 10 -6.75 -16.76 -72.01
CA PHE A 10 -7.37 -15.46 -72.29
C PHE A 10 -8.06 -14.89 -71.02
N TYR A 11 -8.74 -15.76 -70.27
CA TYR A 11 -9.38 -15.36 -69.01
C TYR A 11 -8.34 -14.97 -67.94
N TRP A 12 -7.25 -15.68 -67.90
CA TRP A 12 -6.14 -15.36 -66.97
C TRP A 12 -5.47 -14.03 -67.35
N ALA A 13 -5.24 -13.79 -68.64
CA ALA A 13 -4.68 -12.51 -69.09
C ALA A 13 -5.62 -11.33 -68.77
N ILE A 14 -6.91 -11.44 -68.99
CA ILE A 14 -7.89 -10.41 -68.64
C ILE A 14 -7.94 -10.21 -67.14
N ALA A 15 -7.97 -11.28 -66.37
CA ALA A 15 -7.97 -11.19 -64.87
C ALA A 15 -6.75 -10.43 -64.38
N ILE A 16 -5.59 -10.60 -64.95
CA ILE A 16 -4.37 -9.93 -64.58
C ILE A 16 -4.38 -8.45 -65.07
N CYS A 17 -4.81 -8.21 -66.30
CA CYS A 17 -4.86 -6.87 -66.88
C CYS A 17 -5.82 -5.94 -66.15
N ILE A 18 -6.90 -6.46 -65.60
CA ILE A 18 -7.89 -5.68 -64.85
C ILE A 18 -7.61 -5.77 -63.35
N GLY A 19 -7.34 -6.96 -62.81
CA GLY A 19 -7.17 -7.21 -61.37
C GLY A 19 -5.94 -6.53 -60.76
N LEU A 20 -4.80 -6.53 -61.50
CA LEU A 20 -3.57 -5.90 -60.97
C LEU A 20 -3.69 -4.37 -60.84
N PRO A 21 -4.15 -3.60 -61.86
CA PRO A 21 -4.34 -2.14 -61.70
C PRO A 21 -5.37 -1.81 -60.65
N VAL A 22 -6.50 -2.52 -60.59
CA VAL A 22 -7.56 -2.31 -59.57
C VAL A 22 -7.00 -2.58 -58.19
N GLY A 23 -6.31 -3.70 -57.98
CA GLY A 23 -5.66 -4.03 -56.72
C GLY A 23 -4.63 -3.00 -56.28
N LEU A 24 -3.82 -2.48 -57.21
CA LEU A 24 -2.85 -1.44 -56.94
C LEU A 24 -3.52 -0.12 -56.53
N VAL A 25 -4.58 0.27 -57.20
CA VAL A 25 -5.34 1.51 -56.86
C VAL A 25 -5.95 1.37 -55.46
N LEU A 26 -6.68 0.23 -55.19
CA LEU A 26 -7.30 0.00 -53.88
C LEU A 26 -6.25 0.00 -52.73
N LEU A 27 -5.14 -0.69 -52.92
CA LEU A 27 -4.07 -0.74 -51.95
C LEU A 27 -3.38 0.61 -51.75
N THR A 28 -3.31 1.45 -52.83
CA THR A 28 -2.77 2.82 -52.76
C THR A 28 -3.69 3.71 -51.92
N GLU A 29 -4.99 3.68 -52.20
CA GLU A 29 -5.97 4.41 -51.41
C GLU A 29 -5.95 3.98 -49.91
N TRP A 30 -5.88 2.67 -49.66
CA TRP A 30 -5.77 2.17 -48.31
C TRP A 30 -4.48 2.60 -47.62
N GLN A 31 -3.36 2.60 -48.35
CA GLN A 31 -2.07 3.11 -47.84
C GLN A 31 -2.16 4.60 -47.49
N HIS A 32 -2.82 5.44 -48.33
CA HIS A 32 -3.03 6.85 -48.04
C HIS A 32 -3.90 7.06 -46.80
N ALA A 33 -4.92 6.27 -46.64
CA ALA A 33 -5.81 6.32 -45.45
C ALA A 33 -5.05 5.94 -44.15
N LEU A 34 -4.21 4.90 -44.21
CA LEU A 34 -3.37 4.47 -43.11
C LEU A 34 -2.25 5.48 -42.77
N ARG A 35 -1.69 6.13 -43.79
CA ARG A 35 -0.68 7.18 -43.62
C ARG A 35 -1.21 8.40 -42.89
N ARG A 36 -2.47 8.80 -43.19
CA ARG A 36 -3.17 9.90 -42.48
C ARG A 36 -3.44 9.56 -41.01
N ARG A 37 -3.58 8.26 -40.67
CA ARG A 37 -3.82 7.79 -39.30
C ARG A 37 -2.54 7.44 -38.52
N GLY A 38 -1.37 7.61 -39.11
CA GLY A 38 -0.10 7.26 -38.46
C GLY A 38 0.04 5.77 -38.09
N SER A 39 -0.67 4.89 -38.80
CA SER A 39 -0.79 3.47 -38.43
C SER A 39 0.47 2.68 -38.74
N VAL A 40 0.86 1.77 -37.83
CA VAL A 40 2.00 0.83 -38.01
C VAL A 40 1.73 -0.18 -39.15
N LEU A 41 0.49 -0.30 -39.62
CA LEU A 41 0.10 -1.16 -40.75
C LEU A 41 0.58 -0.62 -42.12
N LEU A 42 1.17 0.57 -42.19
CA LEU A 42 1.74 1.11 -43.39
C LEU A 42 2.75 0.18 -44.06
N TRP A 43 3.65 -0.41 -43.29
CA TRP A 43 4.73 -1.26 -43.82
C TRP A 43 4.19 -2.60 -44.37
N PRO A 44 3.33 -3.36 -43.68
CA PRO A 44 2.64 -4.54 -44.25
C PRO A 44 1.89 -4.25 -45.53
N VAL A 45 1.14 -3.14 -45.62
CA VAL A 45 0.39 -2.77 -46.82
C VAL A 45 1.32 -2.39 -47.99
N THR A 46 2.45 -1.75 -47.67
CA THR A 46 3.46 -1.43 -48.66
C THR A 46 4.12 -2.71 -49.24
N LEU A 47 4.44 -3.68 -48.42
CA LEU A 47 4.93 -4.99 -48.84
C LEU A 47 3.92 -5.74 -49.74
N LEU A 48 2.67 -5.73 -49.32
CA LEU A 48 1.58 -6.34 -50.08
C LEU A 48 1.46 -5.73 -51.49
N ARG A 49 1.46 -4.38 -51.58
CA ARG A 49 1.31 -3.65 -52.81
C ARG A 49 2.51 -3.79 -53.74
N ASN A 50 3.72 -3.58 -53.19
CA ASN A 50 4.92 -3.42 -54.00
C ASN A 50 5.55 -4.76 -54.41
N TYR A 51 5.39 -5.80 -53.61
CA TYR A 51 6.06 -7.08 -53.82
C TYR A 51 5.09 -8.23 -54.01
N LEU A 52 4.18 -8.47 -53.08
CA LEU A 52 3.34 -9.67 -53.16
C LEU A 52 2.36 -9.63 -54.33
N LEU A 53 1.67 -8.52 -54.57
CA LEU A 53 0.68 -8.40 -55.63
C LEU A 53 1.29 -8.50 -57.00
N PRO A 54 2.46 -7.83 -57.36
CA PRO A 54 3.12 -8.01 -58.64
C PRO A 54 3.69 -9.43 -58.83
N LEU A 55 4.25 -10.05 -57.79
CA LEU A 55 4.77 -11.40 -57.85
C LEU A 55 3.66 -12.45 -58.04
N ALA A 56 2.53 -12.25 -57.36
CA ALA A 56 1.33 -13.12 -57.54
C ALA A 56 0.77 -13.02 -58.96
N ALA A 57 0.70 -11.80 -59.54
CA ALA A 57 0.29 -11.58 -60.90
C ALA A 57 1.24 -12.22 -61.89
N LEU A 58 2.55 -12.10 -61.66
CA LEU A 58 3.57 -12.73 -62.50
C LEU A 58 3.48 -14.26 -62.42
N LEU A 59 3.25 -14.82 -61.22
CA LEU A 59 3.06 -16.27 -61.04
C LEU A 59 1.82 -16.76 -61.75
N MET A 60 0.69 -16.06 -61.66
CA MET A 60 -0.51 -16.36 -62.39
C MET A 60 -0.33 -16.30 -63.92
N LEU A 61 0.46 -15.33 -64.38
CA LEU A 61 0.79 -15.23 -65.79
C LEU A 61 1.61 -16.45 -66.24
N MET A 62 2.64 -16.82 -65.51
CA MET A 62 3.50 -17.96 -65.83
C MET A 62 2.75 -19.29 -65.81
N LEU A 63 1.91 -19.53 -64.82
CA LEU A 63 1.17 -20.78 -64.70
C LEU A 63 -0.09 -20.83 -65.58
N GLY A 64 -0.86 -19.72 -65.62
CA GLY A 64 -2.13 -19.67 -66.33
C GLY A 64 -2.02 -19.33 -67.79
N ALA A 65 -1.31 -18.26 -68.15
CA ALA A 65 -1.24 -17.77 -69.54
C ALA A 65 -0.14 -18.47 -70.38
N THR A 66 1.03 -18.73 -69.82
CA THR A 66 2.15 -19.38 -70.54
C THR A 66 2.21 -20.88 -70.34
N GLN A 67 1.33 -21.46 -69.49
CA GLN A 67 1.29 -22.88 -69.17
C GLN A 67 2.66 -23.49 -68.81
N MET A 68 3.53 -22.73 -68.18
CA MET A 68 4.83 -23.25 -67.80
C MET A 68 4.71 -24.33 -66.72
N PRO A 69 5.48 -25.41 -66.81
CA PRO A 69 5.46 -26.46 -65.80
C PRO A 69 5.82 -25.87 -64.42
N GLU A 70 5.07 -26.23 -63.39
CA GLU A 70 5.30 -25.78 -62.01
C GLU A 70 6.73 -26.04 -61.52
N ARG A 71 7.40 -27.05 -62.06
CA ARG A 71 8.76 -27.46 -61.71
C ARG A 71 9.84 -26.70 -62.51
N SER A 72 9.48 -25.80 -63.42
CA SER A 72 10.45 -25.00 -64.16
C SER A 72 11.18 -24.03 -63.25
N THR A 73 12.47 -23.81 -63.48
CA THR A 73 13.33 -22.95 -62.67
C THR A 73 12.77 -21.53 -62.52
N PRO A 74 12.27 -20.84 -63.56
CA PRO A 74 11.69 -19.51 -63.42
C PRO A 74 10.48 -19.47 -62.53
N VAL A 75 9.59 -20.44 -62.62
CA VAL A 75 8.38 -20.56 -61.76
C VAL A 75 8.79 -20.76 -60.30
N ARG A 76 9.77 -21.64 -60.04
CA ARG A 76 10.28 -21.86 -58.67
C ARG A 76 10.89 -20.58 -58.08
N ILE A 77 11.64 -19.80 -58.86
CA ILE A 77 12.21 -18.55 -58.37
C ILE A 77 11.12 -17.53 -57.99
N VAL A 78 10.14 -17.34 -58.90
CA VAL A 78 9.03 -16.40 -58.63
C VAL A 78 8.18 -16.87 -57.43
N SER A 79 7.88 -18.19 -57.33
CA SER A 79 7.18 -18.77 -56.18
C SER A 79 7.95 -18.60 -54.89
N THR A 80 9.27 -18.74 -54.90
CA THR A 80 10.11 -18.53 -53.74
C THR A 80 10.07 -17.06 -53.27
N LEU A 81 10.17 -16.10 -54.21
CA LEU A 81 10.06 -14.69 -53.91
C LEU A 81 8.69 -14.30 -53.36
N ALA A 82 7.63 -14.88 -53.91
CA ALA A 82 6.28 -14.69 -53.46
C ALA A 82 6.07 -15.27 -52.01
N ALA A 83 6.57 -16.50 -51.79
CA ALA A 83 6.50 -17.14 -50.48
C ALA A 83 7.30 -16.39 -49.38
N VAL A 84 8.50 -15.88 -49.73
CA VAL A 84 9.30 -15.02 -48.84
C VAL A 84 8.55 -13.73 -48.55
N SER A 85 7.87 -13.14 -49.55
CA SER A 85 7.07 -11.92 -49.35
C SER A 85 5.88 -12.17 -48.40
N VAL A 86 5.21 -13.34 -48.50
CA VAL A 86 4.17 -13.75 -47.58
C VAL A 86 4.72 -13.93 -46.17
N LEU A 87 5.88 -14.59 -46.03
CA LEU A 87 6.53 -14.77 -44.73
C LEU A 87 6.87 -13.43 -44.09
N MET A 88 7.43 -12.50 -44.86
CA MET A 88 7.70 -11.13 -44.40
C MET A 88 6.41 -10.38 -43.99
N LEU A 89 5.35 -10.56 -44.74
CA LEU A 89 4.04 -9.97 -44.43
C LEU A 89 3.47 -10.50 -43.09
N ILE A 90 3.56 -11.82 -42.85
CA ILE A 90 3.13 -12.43 -41.59
C ILE A 90 3.95 -11.86 -40.43
N LEU A 91 5.28 -11.80 -40.55
CA LEU A 91 6.16 -11.25 -39.53
C LEU A 91 5.86 -9.76 -39.24
N ALA A 92 5.58 -9.00 -40.27
CA ALA A 92 5.20 -7.58 -40.16
C ALA A 92 3.82 -7.41 -39.49
N GLY A 93 2.87 -8.28 -39.85
CA GLY A 93 1.52 -8.28 -39.27
C GLY A 93 1.55 -8.59 -37.77
N ILE A 94 2.35 -9.58 -37.34
CA ILE A 94 2.51 -9.92 -35.92
C ILE A 94 3.06 -8.71 -35.15
N LYS A 95 4.10 -8.02 -35.67
CA LYS A 95 4.65 -6.84 -35.05
C LYS A 95 3.60 -5.71 -34.92
N ALA A 96 2.83 -5.48 -35.98
CA ALA A 96 1.78 -4.47 -35.97
C ALA A 96 0.66 -4.80 -34.98
N ALA A 97 0.19 -6.05 -34.93
CA ALA A 97 -0.89 -6.49 -34.04
C ALA A 97 -0.50 -6.39 -32.55
N LEU A 98 0.75 -6.70 -32.20
CA LEU A 98 1.21 -6.68 -30.82
C LEU A 98 1.41 -5.26 -30.28
N PHE A 99 1.82 -4.29 -31.12
CA PHE A 99 2.25 -2.97 -30.63
C PHE A 99 1.29 -1.82 -30.96
N GLN A 100 0.29 -2.00 -31.82
CA GLN A 100 -0.56 -0.93 -32.31
C GLN A 100 -1.62 -0.42 -31.32
N SER A 101 -1.97 -1.18 -30.28
CA SER A 101 -3.10 -0.88 -29.39
C SER A 101 -2.72 -0.75 -27.92
N ALA A 102 -1.44 -0.53 -27.62
CA ALA A 102 -0.98 -0.48 -26.24
C ALA A 102 -0.94 0.96 -25.71
N PRO A 103 -1.82 1.37 -24.78
CA PRO A 103 -1.69 2.63 -24.03
C PRO A 103 -0.32 2.70 -23.35
N ASP A 104 0.18 3.92 -23.11
CA ASP A 104 1.51 4.15 -22.56
C ASP A 104 1.78 3.44 -21.22
N ASN A 105 0.74 3.03 -20.51
CA ASN A 105 0.81 2.32 -19.22
C ASN A 105 0.47 0.82 -19.31
N SER A 106 0.47 0.21 -20.52
CA SER A 106 0.06 -1.17 -20.69
C SER A 106 1.22 -2.15 -20.43
N TRP A 107 0.90 -3.32 -19.85
CA TRP A 107 1.78 -4.45 -19.61
C TRP A 107 2.53 -4.92 -20.86
N ARG A 108 1.98 -4.69 -22.07
CA ARG A 108 2.55 -5.09 -23.35
C ARG A 108 3.91 -4.45 -23.62
N ARG A 109 4.18 -3.23 -23.10
CA ARG A 109 5.51 -2.60 -23.17
C ARG A 109 6.53 -3.22 -22.20
N ARG A 110 6.08 -4.00 -21.22
CA ARG A 110 6.93 -4.67 -20.23
C ARG A 110 7.44 -6.03 -20.69
N ILE A 111 6.93 -6.56 -21.82
CA ILE A 111 7.40 -7.82 -22.39
C ILE A 111 8.80 -7.60 -23.03
N PRO A 112 9.84 -8.33 -22.60
CA PRO A 112 11.15 -8.27 -23.21
C PRO A 112 11.08 -8.62 -24.72
N SER A 113 11.78 -7.85 -25.56
CA SER A 113 11.80 -8.06 -27.01
C SER A 113 12.29 -9.44 -27.41
N ILE A 114 13.10 -10.08 -26.56
CA ILE A 114 13.67 -11.41 -26.81
C ILE A 114 12.59 -12.49 -27.08
N PHE A 115 11.42 -12.41 -26.43
CA PHE A 115 10.33 -13.37 -26.69
C PHE A 115 9.79 -13.24 -28.13
N ILE A 116 9.68 -12.02 -28.62
CA ILE A 116 9.21 -11.72 -29.96
C ILE A 116 10.25 -12.18 -30.97
N ASP A 117 11.52 -11.97 -30.68
CA ASP A 117 12.64 -12.37 -31.55
C ASP A 117 12.76 -13.89 -31.64
N VAL A 118 12.52 -14.64 -30.55
CA VAL A 118 12.46 -16.11 -30.55
C VAL A 118 11.32 -16.63 -31.42
N VAL A 119 10.10 -16.08 -31.26
CA VAL A 119 8.94 -16.45 -32.10
C VAL A 119 9.21 -16.15 -33.56
N ARG A 120 9.81 -14.98 -33.85
CA ARG A 120 10.19 -14.57 -35.20
C ARG A 120 11.20 -15.53 -35.83
N PHE A 121 12.23 -15.89 -35.08
CA PHE A 121 13.23 -16.85 -35.54
C PHE A 121 12.59 -18.20 -35.85
N GLY A 122 11.73 -18.72 -35.01
CA GLY A 122 10.99 -19.96 -35.21
C GLY A 122 10.14 -19.91 -36.48
N LEU A 123 9.39 -18.83 -36.72
CA LEU A 123 8.59 -18.62 -37.90
C LEU A 123 9.42 -18.55 -39.19
N ILE A 124 10.59 -17.90 -39.15
CA ILE A 124 11.54 -17.83 -40.25
C ILE A 124 12.07 -19.25 -40.57
N ALA A 125 12.47 -20.00 -39.56
CA ALA A 125 12.99 -21.36 -39.74
C ALA A 125 11.97 -22.29 -40.35
N VAL A 126 10.73 -22.31 -39.82
CA VAL A 126 9.62 -23.10 -40.32
C VAL A 126 9.23 -22.67 -41.74
N GLY A 127 9.07 -21.36 -41.97
CA GLY A 127 8.71 -20.81 -43.30
C GLY A 127 9.75 -21.14 -44.36
N THR A 128 11.04 -21.00 -44.03
CA THR A 128 12.13 -21.38 -44.94
C THR A 128 12.13 -22.88 -45.24
N GLY A 129 11.92 -23.72 -44.24
CA GLY A 129 11.80 -25.16 -44.38
C GLY A 129 10.65 -25.53 -45.31
N LEU A 130 9.48 -24.90 -45.18
CA LEU A 130 8.31 -25.13 -46.06
C LEU A 130 8.61 -24.70 -47.50
N ILE A 131 9.27 -23.56 -47.71
CA ILE A 131 9.67 -23.08 -49.04
C ILE A 131 10.59 -24.11 -49.71
N LEU A 132 11.58 -24.62 -49.00
CA LEU A 132 12.51 -25.63 -49.50
C LEU A 132 11.83 -26.94 -49.83
N ALA A 133 10.91 -27.39 -48.95
CA ALA A 133 10.19 -28.65 -49.18
C ALA A 133 9.23 -28.58 -50.36
N TYR A 134 8.36 -27.57 -50.43
CA TYR A 134 7.26 -27.53 -51.39
C TYR A 134 7.69 -26.97 -52.75
N ILE A 135 8.56 -25.97 -52.78
CA ILE A 135 8.94 -25.34 -54.02
C ILE A 135 10.16 -26.03 -54.66
N TRP A 136 11.15 -26.38 -53.85
CA TRP A 136 12.38 -27.00 -54.37
C TRP A 136 12.37 -28.53 -54.29
N GLY A 137 11.40 -29.13 -53.62
CA GLY A 137 11.30 -30.60 -53.47
C GLY A 137 12.40 -31.17 -52.57
N ALA A 138 12.98 -30.36 -51.71
CA ALA A 138 14.05 -30.78 -50.80
C ALA A 138 13.50 -31.76 -49.76
N HIS A 139 14.20 -32.86 -49.49
CA HIS A 139 13.85 -33.84 -48.47
C HIS A 139 14.22 -33.30 -47.06
N VAL A 140 13.42 -32.36 -46.56
CA VAL A 140 13.65 -31.71 -45.25
C VAL A 140 13.12 -32.55 -44.07
N GLY A 141 12.54 -33.73 -44.31
CA GLY A 141 11.96 -34.60 -43.27
C GLY A 141 12.95 -34.92 -42.14
N GLY A 142 14.17 -35.30 -42.48
CA GLY A 142 15.23 -35.57 -41.50
C GLY A 142 15.59 -34.35 -40.66
N LEU A 143 15.60 -33.16 -41.29
CA LEU A 143 15.89 -31.89 -40.57
C LEU A 143 14.75 -31.56 -39.58
N PHE A 144 13.49 -31.71 -40.02
CA PHE A 144 12.35 -31.49 -39.12
C PHE A 144 12.29 -32.49 -37.97
N THR A 145 12.64 -33.79 -38.24
CA THR A 145 12.75 -34.80 -37.17
C THR A 145 13.83 -34.45 -36.18
N ALA A 146 15.02 -34.06 -36.63
CA ALA A 146 16.13 -33.65 -35.76
C ALA A 146 15.75 -32.40 -34.95
N LEU A 147 15.14 -31.37 -35.58
CA LEU A 147 14.62 -30.20 -34.91
C LEU A 147 13.55 -30.53 -33.88
N GLY A 148 12.64 -31.48 -34.19
CA GLY A 148 11.60 -31.95 -33.29
C GLY A 148 12.18 -32.60 -32.02
N ILE A 149 13.15 -33.52 -32.19
CA ILE A 149 13.81 -34.18 -31.07
C ILE A 149 14.58 -33.13 -30.22
N THR A 150 15.33 -32.24 -30.88
CA THR A 150 16.06 -31.16 -30.18
C THR A 150 15.10 -30.24 -29.44
N SER A 151 13.95 -29.91 -30.00
CA SER A 151 12.94 -29.07 -29.35
C SER A 151 12.34 -29.73 -28.12
N ILE A 152 12.13 -31.06 -28.11
CA ILE A 152 11.69 -31.81 -26.94
C ILE A 152 12.74 -31.72 -25.83
N VAL A 153 14.00 -31.97 -26.15
CA VAL A 153 15.09 -31.88 -25.17
C VAL A 153 15.20 -30.48 -24.57
N ILE A 154 15.20 -29.45 -25.41
CA ILE A 154 15.22 -28.05 -24.97
C ILE A 154 13.97 -27.73 -24.13
N GLY A 155 12.78 -28.16 -24.58
CA GLY A 155 11.53 -27.95 -23.87
C GLY A 155 11.52 -28.54 -22.46
N LEU A 156 12.01 -29.78 -22.33
CA LEU A 156 12.14 -30.42 -21.01
C LEU A 156 13.16 -29.69 -20.12
N THR A 157 14.29 -29.25 -20.69
CA THR A 157 15.31 -28.52 -19.94
C THR A 157 14.80 -27.15 -19.46
N LEU A 158 14.00 -26.48 -20.26
CA LEU A 158 13.46 -25.14 -19.97
C LEU A 158 12.11 -25.16 -19.23
N GLN A 159 11.50 -26.33 -19.05
CA GLN A 159 10.14 -26.48 -18.51
C GLN A 159 9.91 -25.68 -17.23
N ASN A 160 10.81 -25.80 -16.24
CA ASN A 160 10.69 -25.09 -14.98
C ASN A 160 10.88 -23.57 -15.15
N SER A 161 11.84 -23.14 -15.97
CA SER A 161 12.12 -21.73 -16.21
C SER A 161 10.96 -21.04 -16.94
N VAL A 162 10.36 -21.71 -17.93
CA VAL A 162 9.18 -21.19 -18.63
C VAL A 162 7.97 -21.12 -17.72
N GLY A 163 7.76 -22.14 -16.87
CA GLY A 163 6.71 -22.14 -15.85
C GLY A 163 6.79 -20.94 -14.92
N GLN A 164 7.98 -20.65 -14.40
CA GLN A 164 8.22 -19.49 -13.54
C GLN A 164 7.92 -18.15 -14.24
N ILE A 165 8.33 -18.03 -15.50
CA ILE A 165 8.06 -16.82 -16.30
C ILE A 165 6.55 -16.64 -16.51
N ILE A 166 5.84 -17.71 -16.85
CA ILE A 166 4.39 -17.68 -17.07
C ILE A 166 3.68 -17.29 -15.76
N SER A 167 4.02 -17.93 -14.64
CA SER A 167 3.46 -17.61 -13.32
C SER A 167 3.69 -16.16 -12.95
N GLY A 168 4.91 -15.63 -13.18
CA GLY A 168 5.22 -14.22 -12.96
C GLY A 168 4.41 -13.28 -13.85
N LEU A 169 4.19 -13.62 -15.11
CA LEU A 169 3.34 -12.85 -16.01
C LEU A 169 1.87 -12.87 -15.57
N LEU A 170 1.33 -14.04 -15.18
CA LEU A 170 -0.04 -14.16 -14.68
C LEU A 170 -0.26 -13.25 -13.46
N MET A 171 0.69 -13.18 -12.54
CA MET A 171 0.62 -12.29 -11.39
C MET A 171 0.50 -10.81 -11.78
N LEU A 172 1.16 -10.39 -12.87
CA LEU A 172 1.02 -9.02 -13.40
C LEU A 172 -0.36 -8.78 -14.03
N PHE A 173 -0.99 -9.82 -14.58
CA PHE A 173 -2.34 -9.70 -15.16
C PHE A 173 -3.43 -9.66 -14.11
N GLU A 174 -3.37 -10.55 -13.14
CA GLU A 174 -4.38 -10.67 -12.09
C GLU A 174 -4.33 -9.53 -11.10
N GLN A 175 -3.17 -8.91 -10.90
CA GLN A 175 -2.92 -7.80 -9.98
C GLN A 175 -3.54 -8.03 -8.58
N PRO A 176 -3.19 -9.12 -7.88
CA PRO A 176 -3.75 -9.43 -6.58
C PRO A 176 -3.36 -8.39 -5.52
N PHE A 177 -2.36 -7.56 -5.81
CA PHE A 177 -1.94 -6.37 -5.07
C PHE A 177 -1.52 -5.26 -6.04
N ARG A 178 -1.46 -4.03 -5.55
CA ARG A 178 -1.03 -2.83 -6.31
C ARG A 178 0.17 -2.17 -5.64
N LEU A 179 0.81 -1.24 -6.37
CA LEU A 179 1.82 -0.36 -5.78
C LEU A 179 1.23 0.38 -4.58
N GLY A 180 1.94 0.33 -3.46
CA GLY A 180 1.51 0.92 -2.20
C GLY A 180 0.74 -0.01 -1.27
N ASP A 181 0.24 -1.17 -1.73
CA ASP A 181 -0.39 -2.17 -0.88
C ASP A 181 0.65 -2.78 0.09
N TRP A 182 0.21 -3.13 1.27
CA TRP A 182 0.98 -3.94 2.22
C TRP A 182 0.62 -5.42 2.04
N ILE A 183 1.64 -6.26 1.91
CA ILE A 183 1.46 -7.71 1.82
C ILE A 183 2.31 -8.43 2.87
N ALA A 184 1.72 -9.48 3.42
CA ALA A 184 2.41 -10.43 4.31
C ALA A 184 2.69 -11.71 3.52
N THR A 185 3.95 -12.04 3.37
CA THR A 185 4.46 -13.29 2.81
C THR A 185 5.06 -14.14 3.92
N LYS A 186 5.43 -15.39 3.66
CA LYS A 186 6.16 -16.20 4.65
C LYS A 186 7.50 -15.61 5.05
N ALA A 187 8.13 -14.87 4.14
CA ALA A 187 9.48 -14.35 4.34
C ALA A 187 9.48 -12.97 5.02
N ALA A 188 8.48 -12.12 4.77
CA ALA A 188 8.40 -10.78 5.36
C ALA A 188 7.03 -10.14 5.16
N VAL A 189 6.78 -9.10 5.96
CA VAL A 189 5.71 -8.13 5.78
C VAL A 189 6.30 -6.85 5.23
N GLY A 190 5.72 -6.30 4.15
CA GLY A 190 6.26 -5.10 3.53
C GLY A 190 5.28 -4.40 2.61
N ARG A 191 5.62 -3.14 2.30
CA ARG A 191 4.87 -2.32 1.34
C ARG A 191 5.41 -2.55 -0.07
N VAL A 192 4.54 -2.80 -1.01
CA VAL A 192 4.88 -2.96 -2.44
C VAL A 192 5.31 -1.60 -3.01
N VAL A 193 6.60 -1.45 -3.32
CA VAL A 193 7.17 -0.21 -3.88
C VAL A 193 7.43 -0.31 -5.38
N GLU A 194 7.66 -1.51 -5.89
CA GLU A 194 7.85 -1.75 -7.32
C GLU A 194 7.34 -3.14 -7.70
N VAL A 195 6.72 -3.23 -8.88
CA VAL A 195 6.29 -4.48 -9.48
C VAL A 195 6.80 -4.52 -10.91
N ASN A 196 7.68 -5.46 -11.22
CA ASN A 196 8.14 -5.70 -12.58
C ASN A 196 7.81 -7.14 -13.02
N TRP A 197 8.14 -7.49 -14.26
CA TRP A 197 7.77 -8.78 -14.83
C TRP A 197 8.44 -9.99 -14.14
N ARG A 198 9.52 -9.77 -13.41
CA ARG A 198 10.33 -10.82 -12.77
C ARG A 198 10.18 -10.87 -11.25
N ALA A 199 10.03 -9.73 -10.61
CA ALA A 199 10.05 -9.62 -9.16
C ALA A 199 9.15 -8.49 -8.64
N VAL A 200 8.73 -8.63 -7.40
CA VAL A 200 8.09 -7.60 -6.60
C VAL A 200 9.10 -7.11 -5.57
N HIS A 201 9.20 -5.80 -5.40
CA HIS A 201 10.05 -5.17 -4.41
C HIS A 201 9.19 -4.74 -3.23
N LEU A 202 9.49 -5.26 -2.05
CA LEU A 202 8.80 -4.98 -0.79
C LEU A 202 9.70 -4.14 0.10
N GLN A 203 9.23 -2.98 0.50
CA GLN A 203 9.87 -2.18 1.53
C GLN A 203 9.45 -2.74 2.89
N THR A 204 10.41 -3.34 3.61
CA THR A 204 10.25 -3.87 4.96
C THR A 204 10.96 -2.98 5.97
N THR A 205 10.82 -3.26 7.25
CA THR A 205 11.58 -2.58 8.33
C THR A 205 13.09 -2.84 8.26
N GLU A 206 13.51 -3.97 7.68
CA GLU A 206 14.92 -4.37 7.56
C GLU A 206 15.58 -3.87 6.28
N GLY A 207 14.77 -3.41 5.29
CA GLY A 207 15.26 -2.93 4.01
C GLY A 207 14.36 -3.30 2.83
N LEU A 208 14.94 -3.32 1.63
CA LEU A 208 14.22 -3.67 0.42
C LEU A 208 14.34 -5.16 0.13
N GLN A 209 13.25 -5.89 0.27
CA GLN A 209 13.17 -7.30 -0.10
C GLN A 209 12.72 -7.46 -1.54
N ILE A 210 13.47 -8.21 -2.33
CA ILE A 210 13.16 -8.52 -3.72
C ILE A 210 12.68 -9.97 -3.80
N THR A 211 11.39 -10.16 -4.07
CA THR A 211 10.77 -11.48 -4.14
C THR A 211 10.43 -11.81 -5.59
N PRO A 212 10.95 -12.92 -6.17
CA PRO A 212 10.57 -13.35 -7.50
C PRO A 212 9.06 -13.61 -7.62
N ASN A 213 8.46 -13.19 -8.73
CA ASN A 213 7.02 -13.39 -8.97
C ASN A 213 6.63 -14.87 -8.96
N SER A 214 7.53 -15.77 -9.40
CA SER A 214 7.31 -17.21 -9.36
C SER A 214 7.10 -17.74 -7.93
N VAL A 215 7.86 -17.21 -6.96
CA VAL A 215 7.72 -17.58 -5.54
C VAL A 215 6.37 -17.12 -5.00
N LEU A 216 5.99 -15.87 -5.29
CA LEU A 216 4.69 -15.34 -4.88
C LEU A 216 3.51 -16.03 -5.55
N ALA A 217 3.68 -16.56 -6.77
CA ALA A 217 2.64 -17.32 -7.46
C ALA A 217 2.45 -18.74 -6.89
N GLU A 218 3.48 -19.31 -6.29
CA GLU A 218 3.46 -20.66 -5.70
C GLU A 218 3.06 -20.64 -4.21
N GLU A 219 3.23 -19.50 -3.53
CA GLU A 219 2.94 -19.35 -2.11
C GLU A 219 1.69 -18.51 -1.86
N SER A 220 0.98 -18.84 -0.77
CA SER A 220 -0.09 -17.97 -0.29
C SER A 220 0.51 -16.73 0.38
N PHE A 221 -0.05 -15.57 0.11
CA PHE A 221 0.25 -14.32 0.80
C PHE A 221 -1.05 -13.62 1.19
N THR A 222 -0.97 -12.72 2.17
CA THR A 222 -2.12 -11.93 2.61
C THR A 222 -1.93 -10.48 2.17
N ASN A 223 -2.92 -9.92 1.47
CA ASN A 223 -2.95 -8.48 1.21
C ASN A 223 -3.59 -7.76 2.41
N LEU A 224 -2.76 -7.08 3.20
CA LEU A 224 -3.19 -6.37 4.41
C LEU A 224 -3.91 -5.05 4.12
N SER A 225 -3.75 -4.52 2.89
CA SER A 225 -4.43 -3.28 2.46
C SER A 225 -5.83 -3.53 1.91
N ARG A 226 -6.21 -4.79 1.71
CA ARG A 226 -7.51 -5.15 1.10
C ARG A 226 -8.25 -6.21 1.90
N PRO A 227 -9.55 -6.03 2.12
CA PRO A 227 -10.37 -4.84 1.82
C PRO A 227 -9.92 -3.61 2.61
N VAL A 228 -10.07 -2.43 1.98
CA VAL A 228 -9.66 -1.16 2.61
C VAL A 228 -10.32 -0.99 3.97
N GLY A 229 -9.53 -0.60 4.95
CA GLY A 229 -10.00 -0.31 6.30
C GLY A 229 -10.34 -1.55 7.15
N ARG A 230 -9.87 -2.75 6.81
CA ARG A 230 -10.08 -3.97 7.63
C ARG A 230 -8.85 -4.40 8.42
N PHE A 231 -7.72 -3.76 8.21
CA PHE A 231 -6.53 -4.11 8.98
C PHE A 231 -6.69 -3.72 10.45
N SER A 232 -6.41 -4.66 11.33
CA SER A 232 -6.38 -4.48 12.78
C SER A 232 -5.15 -5.18 13.34
N LEU A 233 -4.47 -4.51 14.26
CA LEU A 233 -3.43 -5.10 15.08
C LEU A 233 -4.10 -5.93 16.18
N GLU A 234 -3.65 -7.15 16.39
CA GLU A 234 -4.10 -8.00 17.48
C GLU A 234 -3.00 -8.17 18.52
N VAL A 235 -3.26 -7.72 19.74
CA VAL A 235 -2.32 -7.87 20.87
C VAL A 235 -2.94 -8.76 21.92
N THR A 236 -2.17 -9.70 22.45
CA THR A 236 -2.59 -10.57 23.54
C THR A 236 -1.88 -10.17 24.83
N SER A 237 -2.64 -9.94 25.90
CA SER A 237 -2.15 -9.60 27.24
C SER A 237 -2.64 -10.61 28.27
N ILE A 238 -1.88 -10.81 29.33
CA ILE A 238 -2.21 -11.73 30.44
C ILE A 238 -2.46 -10.89 31.69
N PHE A 239 -3.51 -11.24 32.46
CA PHE A 239 -3.86 -10.57 33.70
C PHE A 239 -4.01 -11.57 34.83
N GLY A 240 -4.12 -11.06 36.07
CA GLY A 240 -4.31 -11.86 37.26
C GLY A 240 -5.64 -12.60 37.26
N VAL A 241 -5.69 -13.71 38.00
CA VAL A 241 -6.92 -14.52 38.14
C VAL A 241 -8.03 -13.77 38.91
N GLU A 242 -7.67 -12.81 39.75
CA GLU A 242 -8.57 -12.01 40.57
C GLU A 242 -9.11 -10.78 39.82
N ASP A 243 -8.53 -10.44 38.63
CA ASP A 243 -8.94 -9.29 37.84
C ASP A 243 -10.30 -9.54 37.17
N HIS A 244 -11.23 -8.62 37.35
CA HIS A 244 -12.56 -8.72 36.74
C HIS A 244 -12.46 -8.56 35.19
N PRO A 245 -12.94 -9.55 34.41
CA PRO A 245 -12.79 -9.55 32.95
C PRO A 245 -13.35 -8.29 32.27
N ASP A 246 -14.48 -7.77 32.74
CA ASP A 246 -15.11 -6.58 32.17
C ASP A 246 -14.27 -5.33 32.42
N GLN A 247 -13.62 -5.21 33.58
CA GLN A 247 -12.73 -4.11 33.92
C GLN A 247 -11.45 -4.17 33.07
N VAL A 248 -10.87 -5.37 32.90
CA VAL A 248 -9.71 -5.58 32.03
C VAL A 248 -10.04 -5.20 30.59
N CYS A 249 -11.16 -5.69 30.05
CA CYS A 249 -11.59 -5.37 28.70
C CYS A 249 -11.86 -3.87 28.51
N ALA A 250 -12.52 -3.22 29.46
CA ALA A 250 -12.80 -1.79 29.42
C ALA A 250 -11.50 -0.96 29.44
N MET A 251 -10.55 -1.31 30.29
CA MET A 251 -9.24 -0.66 30.37
C MET A 251 -8.45 -0.83 29.06
N LEU A 252 -8.34 -2.07 28.53
CA LEU A 252 -7.63 -2.35 27.29
C LEU A 252 -8.24 -1.60 26.11
N ALA A 253 -9.56 -1.62 25.96
CA ALA A 253 -10.25 -0.87 24.91
C ALA A 253 -10.09 0.64 25.09
N GLY A 254 -10.11 1.14 26.33
CA GLY A 254 -9.89 2.54 26.67
C GLY A 254 -8.49 3.03 26.28
N VAL A 255 -7.45 2.26 26.56
CA VAL A 255 -6.07 2.56 26.14
C VAL A 255 -5.96 2.52 24.61
N ALA A 256 -6.48 1.47 23.98
CA ALA A 256 -6.43 1.32 22.54
C ALA A 256 -7.13 2.46 21.79
N SER A 257 -8.22 3.01 22.36
CA SER A 257 -8.97 4.12 21.76
C SER A 257 -8.21 5.45 21.74
N ARG A 258 -7.15 5.57 22.54
CA ARG A 258 -6.32 6.76 22.64
C ARG A 258 -5.03 6.69 21.82
N LEU A 259 -4.78 5.56 21.11
CA LEU A 259 -3.58 5.41 20.29
C LEU A 259 -3.57 6.38 19.10
N PRO A 260 -2.46 7.07 18.84
CA PRO A 260 -2.33 8.00 17.71
C PRO A 260 -2.53 7.33 16.35
N GLN A 261 -2.19 6.03 16.23
CA GLN A 261 -2.29 5.23 15.03
C GLN A 261 -3.69 4.66 14.79
N LEU A 262 -4.62 4.85 15.72
CA LEU A 262 -5.99 4.38 15.56
C LEU A 262 -6.64 5.01 14.35
N ARG A 263 -7.38 4.21 13.59
CA ARG A 263 -8.17 4.69 12.45
C ARG A 263 -9.31 5.59 12.95
N PRO A 264 -9.50 6.80 12.36
CA PRO A 264 -10.55 7.72 12.76
C PRO A 264 -11.94 7.06 12.72
N GLY A 265 -12.70 7.24 13.79
CA GLY A 265 -14.07 6.69 13.93
C GLY A 265 -14.15 5.17 14.16
N ALA A 266 -13.02 4.46 14.25
CA ALA A 266 -13.03 3.04 14.61
C ALA A 266 -13.03 2.86 16.12
N GLN A 267 -13.64 1.75 16.56
CA GLN A 267 -13.66 1.36 17.97
C GLN A 267 -12.81 0.11 18.16
N PRO A 268 -11.77 0.15 19.02
CA PRO A 268 -11.04 -1.03 19.43
C PRO A 268 -11.91 -1.95 20.26
N GLU A 269 -11.62 -3.24 20.21
CA GLU A 269 -12.34 -4.26 20.94
C GLU A 269 -11.36 -5.10 21.77
N ALA A 270 -11.72 -5.38 23.03
CA ALA A 270 -10.98 -6.31 23.87
C ALA A 270 -11.90 -7.44 24.32
N ILE A 271 -11.45 -8.68 24.15
CA ILE A 271 -12.23 -9.88 24.51
C ILE A 271 -11.40 -10.88 25.30
N PRO A 272 -12.00 -11.56 26.29
CA PRO A 272 -11.32 -12.65 27.00
C PRO A 272 -11.17 -13.87 26.08
N LYS A 273 -10.01 -14.53 26.17
CA LYS A 273 -9.69 -15.76 25.39
C LYS A 273 -9.63 -17.02 26.26
N GLY A 274 -9.87 -16.88 27.56
CA GLY A 274 -9.64 -17.92 28.55
C GLY A 274 -8.18 -18.00 29.02
N ALA A 275 -7.93 -18.72 30.09
CA ALA A 275 -6.62 -18.84 30.72
C ALA A 275 -5.96 -17.47 30.99
N MET A 276 -6.73 -16.52 31.52
CA MET A 276 -6.28 -15.16 31.88
C MET A 276 -5.75 -14.33 30.70
N LYS A 277 -5.96 -14.81 29.45
CA LYS A 277 -5.54 -14.13 28.23
C LYS A 277 -6.66 -13.26 27.69
N TYR A 278 -6.30 -12.07 27.26
CA TYR A 278 -7.19 -11.10 26.65
C TYR A 278 -6.61 -10.70 25.29
N ARG A 279 -7.46 -10.67 24.27
CA ARG A 279 -7.09 -10.20 22.94
C ARG A 279 -7.68 -8.82 22.70
N THR A 280 -6.81 -7.87 22.41
CA THR A 280 -7.22 -6.53 22.00
C THR A 280 -7.01 -6.40 20.49
N SER A 281 -8.09 -6.02 19.78
CA SER A 281 -8.07 -5.73 18.34
C SER A 281 -8.12 -4.22 18.14
N VAL A 282 -7.07 -3.68 17.52
CA VAL A 282 -6.90 -2.25 17.31
C VAL A 282 -6.93 -1.96 15.81
N PRO A 283 -8.01 -1.38 15.26
CA PRO A 283 -8.08 -1.01 13.85
C PRO A 283 -7.11 0.15 13.54
N LEU A 284 -6.08 -0.09 12.74
CA LEU A 284 -5.04 0.90 12.43
C LEU A 284 -5.36 1.68 11.14
N ARG A 285 -4.73 2.86 10.99
CA ARG A 285 -4.76 3.69 9.78
C ARG A 285 -4.04 2.99 8.62
N SER A 286 -2.89 2.38 8.91
CA SER A 286 -2.05 1.68 7.96
C SER A 286 -1.45 0.42 8.59
N PRO A 287 -1.26 -0.67 7.81
CA PRO A 287 -0.49 -1.82 8.28
C PRO A 287 0.97 -1.50 8.66
N GLY A 288 1.53 -0.40 8.13
CA GLY A 288 2.88 0.04 8.47
C GLY A 288 3.03 0.64 9.85
N ASP A 289 1.91 0.92 10.52
CA ASP A 289 1.90 1.50 11.87
C ASP A 289 1.87 0.41 12.96
N ASP A 290 1.82 -0.88 12.61
CA ASP A 290 1.60 -2.01 13.52
C ASP A 290 2.63 -2.06 14.65
N THR A 291 3.92 -2.08 14.32
CA THR A 291 5.02 -2.17 15.29
C THR A 291 5.06 -0.96 16.23
N ALA A 292 4.80 0.24 15.70
CA ALA A 292 4.78 1.46 16.52
C ALA A 292 3.54 1.50 17.43
N ALA A 293 2.40 1.06 16.92
CA ALA A 293 1.17 0.98 17.67
C ALA A 293 1.25 -0.08 18.78
N GLU A 294 1.81 -1.27 18.47
CA GLU A 294 2.03 -2.33 19.44
C GLU A 294 2.94 -1.87 20.58
N ALA A 295 4.10 -1.30 20.25
CA ALA A 295 5.05 -0.81 21.23
C ALA A 295 4.44 0.28 22.14
N THR A 296 3.65 1.18 21.56
CA THR A 296 2.96 2.23 22.32
C THR A 296 1.86 1.64 23.19
N PHE A 297 1.05 0.74 22.64
CA PHE A 297 -0.03 0.09 23.37
C PHE A 297 0.49 -0.72 24.56
N LEU A 298 1.51 -1.56 24.36
CA LEU A 298 2.10 -2.37 25.43
C LEU A 298 2.67 -1.49 26.56
N ARG A 299 3.32 -0.38 26.23
CA ARG A 299 3.82 0.58 27.20
C ARG A 299 2.69 1.24 27.99
N TRP A 300 1.63 1.68 27.31
CA TRP A 300 0.52 2.39 27.97
C TRP A 300 -0.35 1.46 28.81
N ILE A 301 -0.58 0.20 28.39
CA ILE A 301 -1.32 -0.75 29.22
C ILE A 301 -0.59 -1.08 30.52
N TRP A 302 0.76 -1.01 30.52
CA TRP A 302 1.55 -1.21 31.73
C TRP A 302 1.21 -0.17 32.82
N TYR A 303 1.09 1.10 32.43
CA TYR A 303 0.71 2.18 33.35
C TYR A 303 -0.79 2.13 33.68
N ALA A 304 -1.63 1.91 32.68
CA ALA A 304 -3.08 1.90 32.84
C ALA A 304 -3.57 0.76 33.76
N ALA A 305 -2.97 -0.44 33.63
CA ALA A 305 -3.29 -1.57 34.49
C ALA A 305 -3.03 -1.22 35.97
N ARG A 306 -1.89 -0.62 36.27
CA ARG A 306 -1.53 -0.22 37.64
C ARG A 306 -2.45 0.86 38.19
N ARG A 307 -2.81 1.86 37.40
CA ARG A 307 -3.80 2.87 37.80
C ARG A 307 -5.18 2.29 38.09
N ALA A 308 -5.53 1.22 37.35
CA ALA A 308 -6.80 0.50 37.55
C ALA A 308 -6.74 -0.57 38.65
N GLY A 309 -5.58 -0.80 39.27
CA GLY A 309 -5.39 -1.87 40.26
C GLY A 309 -5.51 -3.27 39.68
N LEU A 310 -5.09 -3.44 38.38
CA LEU A 310 -5.12 -4.71 37.66
C LEU A 310 -3.70 -5.30 37.55
N HIS A 311 -3.61 -6.62 37.60
CA HIS A 311 -2.34 -7.37 37.70
C HIS A 311 -1.87 -7.84 36.31
N LEU A 312 -1.42 -6.91 35.47
CA LEU A 312 -0.82 -7.25 34.18
C LEU A 312 0.43 -8.11 34.38
N ASP A 313 0.51 -9.23 33.67
CA ASP A 313 1.56 -10.26 33.79
C ASP A 313 1.70 -10.81 35.20
N GLU A 314 0.57 -10.89 35.97
CA GLU A 314 0.50 -11.35 37.36
C GLU A 314 1.41 -10.54 38.35
N ALA A 315 1.79 -9.31 37.96
CA ALA A 315 2.66 -8.47 38.78
C ALA A 315 1.86 -7.67 39.80
N ASP A 316 2.36 -7.62 41.04
CA ASP A 316 1.84 -6.76 42.09
C ASP A 316 2.12 -5.27 41.80
N ASP A 317 1.23 -4.39 42.28
CA ASP A 317 1.43 -2.94 42.20
C ASP A 317 2.19 -2.41 43.43
N PHE A 318 3.29 -1.69 43.17
CA PHE A 318 4.11 -1.07 44.22
C PHE A 318 3.96 0.47 44.26
N PHE A 319 3.09 1.07 43.45
CA PHE A 319 3.00 2.54 43.34
C PHE A 319 2.13 3.20 44.41
N THR A 320 1.25 2.47 45.07
CA THR A 320 0.27 2.95 46.04
C THR A 320 0.73 2.86 47.49
N ASP A 321 2.05 2.83 47.75
CA ASP A 321 2.55 2.83 49.13
C ASP A 321 2.17 4.14 49.89
N PRO A 322 1.48 4.03 51.05
CA PRO A 322 1.02 5.17 51.82
C PRO A 322 2.13 6.13 52.25
N GLN A 323 3.36 5.64 52.47
CA GLN A 323 4.50 6.47 52.83
C GLN A 323 4.93 7.34 51.67
N SER A 324 4.90 6.81 50.45
CA SER A 324 5.18 7.51 49.21
C SER A 324 4.17 8.64 48.95
N VAL A 325 2.86 8.36 49.17
CA VAL A 325 1.77 9.34 49.07
C VAL A 325 1.97 10.49 50.08
N ALA A 326 2.22 10.15 51.33
CA ALA A 326 2.46 11.18 52.39
C ALA A 326 3.70 12.02 52.10
N GLY A 327 4.76 11.44 51.53
CA GLY A 327 5.94 12.13 51.04
C GLY A 327 5.61 13.14 49.95
N ALA A 328 4.87 12.75 48.93
CA ALA A 328 4.43 13.59 47.82
C ALA A 328 3.51 14.75 48.29
N ILE A 329 2.58 14.48 49.21
CA ILE A 329 1.76 15.55 49.81
C ILE A 329 2.65 16.60 50.46
N ARG A 330 3.61 16.17 51.27
CA ARG A 330 4.49 17.07 51.99
C ARG A 330 5.37 17.91 51.03
N GLU A 331 5.92 17.27 50.00
CA GLU A 331 6.90 17.91 49.10
C GLU A 331 6.25 18.76 48.01
N VAL A 332 5.08 18.34 47.48
CA VAL A 332 4.49 18.96 46.30
C VAL A 332 3.18 19.67 46.62
N VAL A 333 2.25 19.03 47.31
CA VAL A 333 0.92 19.62 47.59
C VAL A 333 0.98 20.69 48.65
N THR A 334 1.74 20.48 49.74
CA THR A 334 1.87 21.40 50.86
C THR A 334 2.35 22.79 50.45
N PRO A 335 3.38 22.96 49.62
CA PRO A 335 3.78 24.30 49.19
C PRO A 335 2.70 25.04 48.40
N VAL A 336 1.94 24.30 47.56
CA VAL A 336 0.87 24.86 46.71
C VAL A 336 -0.35 25.24 47.52
N LEU A 337 -0.85 24.34 48.36
CA LEU A 337 -2.06 24.54 49.17
C LEU A 337 -1.80 25.16 50.57
N ARG A 338 -0.55 25.33 50.93
CA ARG A 338 -0.14 25.88 52.26
C ARG A 338 -0.71 25.06 53.42
N LEU A 339 -0.64 23.72 53.32
CA LEU A 339 -1.26 22.77 54.26
C LEU A 339 -0.55 22.82 55.63
N THR A 340 -1.34 22.77 56.69
CA THR A 340 -0.87 22.49 58.04
C THR A 340 -0.60 20.99 58.23
N LYS A 341 0.18 20.61 59.23
CA LYS A 341 0.47 19.18 59.55
C LYS A 341 -0.77 18.30 59.68
N PRO A 342 -1.85 18.72 60.42
CA PRO A 342 -3.08 17.96 60.49
C PRO A 342 -3.73 17.75 59.11
N GLN A 343 -3.86 18.83 58.33
CA GLN A 343 -4.45 18.75 56.97
C GLN A 343 -3.67 17.83 56.03
N GLN A 344 -2.35 17.76 56.14
CA GLN A 344 -1.54 16.78 55.40
C GLN A 344 -1.94 15.34 55.68
N GLN A 345 -2.17 15.00 56.99
CA GLN A 345 -2.55 13.67 57.40
C GLN A 345 -3.99 13.32 56.97
N GLU A 346 -4.88 14.28 57.06
CA GLU A 346 -6.31 14.13 56.65
C GLU A 346 -6.43 13.94 55.13
N MET A 347 -5.49 14.46 54.32
CA MET A 347 -5.52 14.37 52.88
C MET A 347 -4.99 13.03 52.33
N VAL A 348 -4.18 12.28 53.09
CA VAL A 348 -3.57 11.01 52.65
C VAL A 348 -4.60 10.00 52.15
N PRO A 349 -5.74 9.75 52.82
CA PRO A 349 -6.73 8.77 52.34
C PRO A 349 -7.41 9.12 51.01
N PHE A 350 -7.40 10.40 50.63
CA PHE A 350 -8.01 10.93 49.41
C PHE A 350 -7.01 11.21 48.30
N ALA A 351 -5.78 10.79 48.48
CA ALA A 351 -4.72 10.99 47.51
C ALA A 351 -4.21 9.67 46.95
N THR A 352 -4.07 9.60 45.64
CA THR A 352 -3.60 8.41 44.91
C THR A 352 -2.43 8.83 44.03
N ARG A 353 -1.38 8.03 44.01
CA ARG A 353 -0.25 8.22 43.09
C ARG A 353 -0.54 7.51 41.78
N GLU A 354 -0.42 8.26 40.68
CA GLU A 354 -0.67 7.74 39.32
C GLU A 354 0.57 7.98 38.46
N CYS A 355 0.90 7.00 37.63
CA CYS A 355 1.98 7.11 36.65
C CYS A 355 1.43 7.02 35.24
N TYR A 356 2.03 7.81 34.31
CA TYR A 356 1.66 7.87 32.91
C TYR A 356 2.90 7.72 32.04
N GLY A 357 2.76 7.00 30.93
CA GLY A 357 3.83 6.84 29.94
C GLY A 357 3.90 7.98 28.96
N ALA A 358 5.08 8.20 28.36
CA ALA A 358 5.29 9.23 27.34
C ALA A 358 4.24 9.18 26.22
N GLY A 359 3.66 10.34 25.89
CA GLY A 359 2.60 10.50 24.90
C GLY A 359 1.20 10.12 25.39
N GLU A 360 1.04 9.60 26.60
CA GLU A 360 -0.27 9.19 27.12
C GLU A 360 -1.13 10.41 27.47
N LEU A 361 -2.41 10.36 27.10
CA LEU A 361 -3.39 11.39 27.46
C LEU A 361 -3.75 11.26 28.95
N ILE A 362 -3.52 12.33 29.71
CA ILE A 362 -3.86 12.43 31.13
C ILE A 362 -5.29 12.95 31.29
N LEU A 363 -5.61 14.07 30.61
CA LEU A 363 -6.90 14.74 30.70
C LEU A 363 -7.26 15.34 29.35
N GLY A 364 -8.39 14.96 28.77
CA GLY A 364 -8.83 15.40 27.45
C GLY A 364 -9.57 16.73 27.47
N ALA A 365 -9.46 17.53 26.39
CA ALA A 365 -10.29 18.71 26.21
C ALA A 365 -11.77 18.35 26.23
N GLY A 366 -12.58 19.08 27.00
CA GLY A 366 -14.00 18.78 27.20
C GLY A 366 -14.29 17.90 28.42
N ASP A 367 -13.29 17.23 28.99
CA ASP A 367 -13.48 16.43 30.20
C ASP A 367 -13.72 17.35 31.41
N VAL A 368 -14.61 16.92 32.31
CA VAL A 368 -14.83 17.55 33.61
C VAL A 368 -14.07 16.75 34.66
N PRO A 369 -12.94 17.24 35.16
CA PRO A 369 -12.16 16.50 36.15
C PRO A 369 -12.90 16.41 37.49
N ASP A 370 -12.72 15.28 38.17
CA ASP A 370 -13.26 15.01 39.52
C ASP A 370 -12.23 15.23 40.64
N ALA A 371 -10.98 15.45 40.27
CA ALA A 371 -9.84 15.59 41.15
C ALA A 371 -8.84 16.63 40.64
N LEU A 372 -7.92 17.05 41.51
CA LEU A 372 -6.73 17.79 41.11
C LEU A 372 -5.51 16.88 41.10
N SER A 373 -4.71 16.98 40.07
CA SER A 373 -3.48 16.19 39.92
C SER A 373 -2.25 17.10 40.01
N PHE A 374 -1.34 16.80 40.92
CA PHE A 374 -0.10 17.54 41.17
C PHE A 374 1.07 16.78 40.54
N ILE A 375 1.91 17.45 39.76
CA ILE A 375 3.07 16.84 39.13
C ILE A 375 4.18 16.60 40.15
N VAL A 376 4.45 15.33 40.43
CA VAL A 376 5.51 14.91 41.38
C VAL A 376 6.83 14.73 40.63
N ALA A 377 6.79 14.18 39.40
CA ALA A 377 7.94 14.00 38.54
C ALA A 377 7.51 14.01 37.07
N GLY A 378 8.43 14.35 36.16
CA GLY A 378 8.18 14.42 34.72
C GLY A 378 7.60 15.75 34.25
N TYR A 379 7.27 15.80 32.96
CA TYR A 379 6.74 16.99 32.28
C TYR A 379 5.39 16.65 31.59
N VAL A 380 4.45 17.60 31.72
CA VAL A 380 3.14 17.52 31.09
C VAL A 380 2.98 18.64 30.09
N VAL A 381 2.61 18.33 28.87
CA VAL A 381 2.31 19.34 27.86
C VAL A 381 0.80 19.57 27.77
N LEU A 382 0.42 20.86 27.82
CA LEU A 382 -0.93 21.33 27.54
C LEU A 382 -1.01 21.65 26.04
N THR A 383 -1.95 21.03 25.34
CA THR A 383 -2.19 21.26 23.93
C THR A 383 -3.57 21.83 23.66
N ALA A 384 -3.65 22.68 22.63
CA ALA A 384 -4.89 23.17 22.07
C ALA A 384 -5.26 22.32 20.84
N HIS A 385 -6.55 22.02 20.67
CA HIS A 385 -7.06 21.29 19.50
C HIS A 385 -7.80 22.26 18.58
N ARG A 386 -7.48 22.18 17.29
CA ARG A 386 -8.20 22.86 16.22
C ARG A 386 -8.94 21.83 15.34
N ASP A 387 -9.98 22.26 14.64
CA ASP A 387 -10.66 21.43 13.65
C ASP A 387 -9.65 20.86 12.62
N GLY A 388 -9.52 19.55 12.55
CA GLY A 388 -8.59 18.87 11.63
C GLY A 388 -7.44 18.09 12.30
N ASP A 389 -7.53 17.80 13.62
CA ASP A 389 -6.56 16.94 14.33
C ASP A 389 -5.14 17.58 14.53
N VAL A 390 -5.01 18.89 14.31
CA VAL A 390 -3.77 19.61 14.56
C VAL A 390 -3.70 19.99 16.04
N GLN A 391 -2.70 19.42 16.74
CA GLN A 391 -2.41 19.75 18.14
C GLN A 391 -1.31 20.81 18.19
N THR A 392 -1.58 21.92 18.86
CA THR A 392 -0.60 22.98 19.10
C THR A 392 -0.23 23.03 20.57
N GLU A 393 1.06 23.04 20.90
CA GLU A 393 1.53 23.17 22.25
C GLU A 393 1.20 24.56 22.80
N ALA A 394 0.52 24.63 23.96
CA ALA A 394 0.15 25.86 24.63
C ALA A 394 1.08 26.15 25.83
N ALA A 395 1.50 25.11 26.56
CA ALA A 395 2.42 25.24 27.68
C ALA A 395 2.99 23.88 28.10
N THR A 396 4.21 23.89 28.66
CA THR A 396 4.78 22.72 29.34
C THR A 396 4.73 22.97 30.86
N LEU A 397 4.28 21.95 31.59
CA LEU A 397 4.14 21.94 33.05
C LEU A 397 5.17 21.01 33.67
N GLU A 398 5.77 21.46 34.77
CA GLU A 398 6.81 20.73 35.49
C GLU A 398 6.43 20.42 36.94
N ARG A 399 7.31 19.73 37.64
CA ARG A 399 7.17 19.41 39.08
C ARG A 399 6.66 20.59 39.88
N GLY A 400 5.65 20.38 40.73
CA GLY A 400 5.01 21.39 41.55
C GLY A 400 3.87 22.12 40.85
N SER A 401 3.72 21.99 39.56
CA SER A 401 2.51 22.41 38.84
C SER A 401 1.35 21.43 39.08
N PHE A 402 0.15 21.93 38.84
CA PHE A 402 -1.07 21.11 38.96
C PHE A 402 -1.94 21.24 37.73
N LEU A 403 -2.78 20.25 37.52
CA LEU A 403 -3.77 20.17 36.44
C LEU A 403 -5.12 19.73 37.03
N GLY A 404 -6.18 19.90 36.26
CA GLY A 404 -7.53 19.53 36.73
C GLY A 404 -8.18 20.57 37.66
N GLN A 405 -7.63 21.81 37.77
CA GLN A 405 -8.18 22.87 38.62
C GLN A 405 -9.63 23.24 38.31
N SER A 406 -10.11 22.97 37.11
CA SER A 406 -11.52 23.17 36.76
C SER A 406 -12.48 22.22 37.50
N ALA A 407 -11.97 21.19 38.18
CA ALA A 407 -12.74 20.37 39.12
C ALA A 407 -13.45 21.20 40.17
N LEU A 408 -12.77 22.22 40.71
CA LEU A 408 -13.31 23.11 41.76
C LEU A 408 -14.54 23.91 41.31
N ILE A 409 -14.66 24.17 40.02
CA ILE A 409 -15.79 24.90 39.41
C ILE A 409 -16.69 24.01 38.56
N ARG A 410 -16.42 22.71 38.53
CA ARG A 410 -17.16 21.69 37.77
C ARG A 410 -17.33 22.07 36.30
N ARG A 411 -16.28 22.57 35.66
CA ARG A 411 -16.27 22.97 34.26
C ARG A 411 -15.30 22.10 33.45
N PRO A 412 -15.58 21.90 32.18
CA PRO A 412 -14.69 21.17 31.31
C PRO A 412 -13.36 21.90 31.11
N VAL A 413 -12.29 21.14 30.91
CA VAL A 413 -10.99 21.70 30.53
C VAL A 413 -11.00 22.11 29.06
N THR A 414 -10.26 23.17 28.73
CA THR A 414 -10.24 23.77 27.38
C THR A 414 -9.16 23.17 26.48
N GLY A 415 -8.17 22.50 27.03
CA GLY A 415 -7.08 21.85 26.28
C GLY A 415 -6.82 20.46 26.83
N SER A 416 -6.04 19.68 26.09
CA SER A 416 -5.65 18.32 26.48
C SER A 416 -4.28 18.31 27.12
N TYR A 417 -4.09 17.47 28.11
CA TYR A 417 -2.84 17.29 28.84
C TYR A 417 -2.25 15.93 28.50
N TYR A 418 -1.02 15.93 27.97
CA TYR A 418 -0.28 14.71 27.62
C TYR A 418 1.00 14.62 28.44
N ALA A 419 1.40 13.43 28.79
CA ALA A 419 2.69 13.15 29.37
C ALA A 419 3.79 13.32 28.30
N LEU A 420 4.76 14.18 28.51
CA LEU A 420 5.87 14.38 27.58
C LEU A 420 6.92 13.27 27.72
N ASP A 421 7.16 12.84 28.94
CA ASP A 421 8.00 11.72 29.35
C ASP A 421 7.24 10.80 30.31
N GLU A 422 7.94 10.00 31.13
CA GLU A 422 7.29 9.29 32.23
C GLU A 422 6.89 10.30 33.34
N VAL A 423 5.59 10.42 33.56
CA VAL A 423 5.03 11.38 34.53
C VAL A 423 4.47 10.65 35.73
N THR A 424 4.84 11.13 36.92
CA THR A 424 4.20 10.75 38.17
C THR A 424 3.34 11.89 38.67
N LEU A 425 2.05 11.66 38.86
CA LEU A 425 1.08 12.57 39.44
C LEU A 425 0.66 12.11 40.82
N LEU A 426 0.30 13.05 41.66
CA LEU A 426 -0.48 12.82 42.85
C LEU A 426 -1.89 13.36 42.59
N ARG A 427 -2.83 12.46 42.34
CA ARG A 427 -4.25 12.78 42.21
C ARG A 427 -4.88 12.89 43.59
N VAL A 428 -5.50 14.03 43.87
CA VAL A 428 -6.19 14.32 45.15
C VAL A 428 -7.65 14.61 44.83
N GLU A 429 -8.57 13.90 45.50
CA GLU A 429 -10.00 14.12 45.33
C GLU A 429 -10.36 15.59 45.61
N ARG A 430 -11.45 16.04 44.97
CA ARG A 430 -11.84 17.46 45.00
C ARG A 430 -12.23 17.93 46.39
N GLU A 431 -12.98 17.10 47.14
CA GLU A 431 -13.62 17.47 48.39
C GLU A 431 -12.64 18.01 49.44
N PRO A 432 -11.52 17.34 49.79
CA PRO A 432 -10.53 17.85 50.72
C PRO A 432 -9.90 19.14 50.27
N ILE A 433 -9.70 19.34 48.95
CA ILE A 433 -9.13 20.56 48.41
C ILE A 433 -10.13 21.71 48.50
N GLU A 434 -11.41 21.48 48.21
CA GLU A 434 -12.49 22.47 48.35
C GLU A 434 -12.52 23.03 49.81
N GLU A 435 -12.42 22.18 50.81
CA GLU A 435 -12.41 22.58 52.23
C GLU A 435 -11.21 23.51 52.53
N VAL A 436 -10.02 23.13 52.06
CA VAL A 436 -8.81 23.94 52.26
C VAL A 436 -8.90 25.29 51.55
N VAL A 437 -9.42 25.29 50.32
CA VAL A 437 -9.55 26.51 49.49
C VAL A 437 -10.62 27.46 50.07
N GLN A 438 -11.76 26.91 50.57
CA GLN A 438 -12.82 27.72 51.24
C GLN A 438 -12.33 28.39 52.50
N GLN A 439 -11.44 27.78 53.27
CA GLN A 439 -10.83 28.34 54.47
C GLN A 439 -9.78 29.40 54.15
N ASN A 440 -9.27 29.48 52.91
CA ASN A 440 -8.19 30.41 52.54
C ASN A 440 -8.55 31.23 51.27
N PRO A 441 -9.03 32.48 51.45
CA PRO A 441 -9.42 33.34 50.31
C PRO A 441 -8.31 33.64 49.31
N LEU A 442 -7.05 33.56 49.73
CA LEU A 442 -5.90 33.78 48.85
C LEU A 442 -5.75 32.63 47.87
N LEU A 443 -5.95 31.38 48.32
CA LEU A 443 -5.91 30.22 47.46
C LEU A 443 -7.05 30.26 46.42
N LEU A 444 -8.25 30.65 46.82
CA LEU A 444 -9.37 30.81 45.89
C LEU A 444 -9.01 31.76 44.74
N LYS A 445 -8.36 32.89 45.04
CA LYS A 445 -7.93 33.84 44.04
C LYS A 445 -6.78 33.28 43.16
N GLU A 446 -5.86 32.52 43.73
CA GLU A 446 -4.75 31.90 43.02
C GLU A 446 -5.27 30.82 42.03
N PHE A 447 -6.20 29.96 42.45
CA PHE A 447 -6.84 28.99 41.59
C PHE A 447 -7.67 29.65 40.46
N GLY A 448 -8.41 30.70 40.76
CA GLY A 448 -9.15 31.46 39.76
C GLY A 448 -8.23 32.02 38.67
N ARG A 449 -7.08 32.59 39.06
CA ARG A 449 -6.07 33.07 38.10
C ARG A 449 -5.45 31.92 37.30
N ALA A 450 -5.17 30.79 37.92
CA ALA A 450 -4.61 29.63 37.26
C ALA A 450 -5.57 29.11 36.18
N ILE A 451 -6.87 29.04 36.46
CA ILE A 451 -7.89 28.64 35.49
C ILE A 451 -7.90 29.61 34.28
N GLU A 452 -7.92 30.92 34.54
CA GLU A 452 -7.97 31.91 33.46
C GLU A 452 -6.67 31.93 32.65
N SER A 453 -5.50 31.88 33.31
CA SER A 453 -4.21 31.78 32.63
C SER A 453 -4.12 30.57 31.70
N ARG A 454 -4.64 29.40 32.09
CA ARG A 454 -4.68 28.19 31.21
C ARG A 454 -5.56 28.41 30.00
N ARG A 455 -6.73 29.04 30.18
CA ARG A 455 -7.63 29.36 29.05
C ARG A 455 -6.97 30.33 28.07
N GLU A 456 -6.30 31.38 28.59
CA GLU A 456 -5.59 32.31 27.75
C GLU A 456 -4.43 31.65 26.96
N MET A 457 -3.66 30.75 27.61
CA MET A 457 -2.61 30.00 26.93
C MET A 457 -3.15 29.18 25.77
N VAL A 458 -4.24 28.45 26.00
CA VAL A 458 -4.91 27.64 24.93
C VAL A 458 -5.44 28.58 23.83
N ALA A 459 -6.07 29.70 24.18
CA ALA A 459 -6.60 30.65 23.22
C ALA A 459 -5.49 31.28 22.35
N ARG A 460 -4.35 31.66 22.95
CA ARG A 460 -3.18 32.17 22.22
C ARG A 460 -2.63 31.11 21.25
N ALA A 461 -2.40 29.88 21.72
CA ALA A 461 -1.88 28.81 20.88
C ALA A 461 -2.78 28.55 19.65
N LEU A 462 -4.11 28.70 19.80
CA LEU A 462 -5.04 28.61 18.70
C LEU A 462 -4.96 29.81 17.74
N ALA A 463 -4.71 31.02 18.24
CA ALA A 463 -4.57 32.22 17.42
C ALA A 463 -3.25 32.18 16.61
N ASP A 464 -2.12 31.88 17.26
CA ASP A 464 -0.79 31.85 16.65
C ASP A 464 -0.72 30.76 15.53
N SER A 465 -1.42 29.63 15.71
CA SER A 465 -1.51 28.61 14.67
C SER A 465 -2.40 29.02 13.48
N GLY A 466 -3.28 30.04 13.64
CA GLY A 466 -4.13 30.59 12.59
C GLY A 466 -3.34 31.47 11.61
N ASP A 467 -2.46 32.29 12.11
CA ASP A 467 -1.64 33.21 11.30
C ASP A 467 -0.59 32.45 10.47
N ALA A 468 -0.05 31.34 11.00
CA ALA A 468 0.92 30.51 10.27
C ALA A 468 0.34 29.76 9.04
N ASP A 469 -0.97 29.46 9.05
CA ASP A 469 -1.66 28.79 7.93
C ASP A 469 -2.08 29.78 6.81
N GLU A 470 -2.32 31.06 7.14
CA GLU A 470 -2.62 32.09 6.14
C GLU A 470 -1.36 32.52 5.37
N ASP A 471 -0.21 32.57 6.01
CA ASP A 471 1.07 32.91 5.35
C ASP A 471 1.53 31.81 4.38
N THR A 472 1.19 30.54 4.66
CA THR A 472 1.52 29.40 3.76
C THR A 472 0.60 29.34 2.53
N LYS A 473 -0.62 29.85 2.60
CA LYS A 473 -1.56 29.89 1.49
C LYS A 473 -1.39 31.09 0.55
N THR A 474 -0.71 32.14 1.02
CA THR A 474 -0.45 33.36 0.21
C THR A 474 0.90 33.31 -0.51
N GLY A 475 1.75 32.31 -0.24
CA GLY A 475 3.09 32.16 -0.83
C GLY A 475 3.24 31.02 -1.87
N ALA A 476 2.14 30.38 -2.35
CA ALA A 476 2.17 29.30 -3.33
C ALA A 476 1.63 29.72 -4.71
#